data_de79f90810a76a44f82bfc548b3aa515
#
_entry.id   de79f90810a76a44f82bfc548b3aa515
#
_cell.length_a   1.000
_cell.length_b   1.000
_cell.length_c   1.000
_cell.angle_alpha   90.00
_cell.angle_beta   90.00
_cell.angle_gamma   90.00
#
_symmetry.space_group_name_H-M   'P 1'
#
loop_
_entity.id
_entity.type
_entity.pdbx_description
1 polymer ?
#
loop_
_entity_poly.entity_id
_entity_poly.type
_entity_poly.pdbx_seq_one_letter_code
_entity_poly.pdbx_strand_id
1 'polypeptide(L)'
;AFAFNQASINNISRIEVTKVPTPANAASSLSGSVNMVSKSAFERKSAQLRYNLSFAANSENFSFQKEPHTTEEKIFKILPGGNFDLTLPLGPRFGIVLTGSSSDRYAKLHYSYSTYNANAAGTGATFDRPYLQTYRLLDSPRVLTRRSAGIKADWKITQNSVLSLGAQVSHFESKRIATEFNLNAGTNAVPTPATGIPLTFGPDFVSGATGRGAVTTGGAASV
;
A
#
# COMPACT_ATOMS: atom_id res chain seq x y z
N ALA A 1 -3.84 -4.76 15.00
CA ALA A 1 -4.07 -5.84 14.01
C ALA A 1 -2.76 -6.07 13.25
N PHE A 2 -2.37 -7.33 13.06
CA PHE A 2 -1.17 -7.67 12.29
C PHE A 2 -1.45 -7.54 10.78
N ALA A 3 -0.66 -6.74 10.08
CA ALA A 3 -0.82 -6.52 8.66
C ALA A 3 0.14 -7.44 7.86
N PHE A 4 -0.40 -8.51 7.28
CA PHE A 4 0.37 -9.49 6.50
C PHE A 4 1.13 -8.90 5.32
N ASN A 5 0.65 -7.80 4.75
CA ASN A 5 1.32 -7.09 3.65
C ASN A 5 2.62 -6.38 4.05
N GLN A 6 2.84 -6.21 5.35
CA GLN A 6 4.05 -5.59 5.92
C GLN A 6 5.07 -6.63 6.41
N ALA A 7 4.65 -7.89 6.56
CA ALA A 7 5.53 -8.95 7.00
C ALA A 7 6.37 -9.51 5.84
N SER A 8 7.65 -9.76 6.10
CA SER A 8 8.50 -10.50 5.18
C SER A 8 8.27 -12.01 5.35
N ILE A 9 7.93 -12.67 4.27
CA ILE A 9 7.74 -14.13 4.24
C ILE A 9 9.02 -14.92 3.94
N ASN A 10 10.13 -14.25 3.68
CA ASN A 10 11.37 -14.93 3.26
C ASN A 10 11.96 -15.86 4.31
N ASN A 11 11.70 -15.58 5.60
CA ASN A 11 12.16 -16.40 6.72
C ASN A 11 11.19 -17.52 7.09
N ILE A 12 10.08 -17.65 6.37
CA ILE A 12 9.02 -18.62 6.68
C ILE A 12 9.25 -19.89 5.87
N SER A 13 9.30 -21.03 6.54
CA SER A 13 9.35 -22.36 5.93
C SER A 13 7.95 -22.82 5.51
N ARG A 14 6.97 -22.63 6.39
CA ARG A 14 5.57 -22.97 6.13
C ARG A 14 4.61 -22.11 6.94
N ILE A 15 3.39 -22.00 6.45
CA ILE A 15 2.28 -21.35 7.14
C ILE A 15 1.27 -22.42 7.52
N GLU A 16 0.95 -22.52 8.80
CA GLU A 16 -0.03 -23.44 9.34
C GLU A 16 -1.31 -22.66 9.67
N VAL A 17 -2.41 -23.07 9.07
CA VAL A 17 -3.72 -22.45 9.28
C VAL A 17 -4.62 -23.42 10.01
N THR A 18 -5.00 -23.09 11.25
CA THR A 18 -5.99 -23.82 12.02
C THR A 18 -7.35 -23.12 11.87
N LYS A 19 -8.27 -23.74 11.16
CA LYS A 19 -9.62 -23.19 10.92
C LYS A 19 -10.57 -23.41 12.08
N VAL A 20 -10.45 -24.55 12.74
CA VAL A 20 -11.28 -24.93 13.88
C VAL A 20 -10.36 -25.18 15.08
N PRO A 21 -10.43 -24.35 16.11
CA PRO A 21 -9.63 -24.57 17.32
C PRO A 21 -10.05 -25.85 18.05
N THR A 22 -9.07 -26.56 18.57
CA THR A 22 -9.27 -27.66 19.49
C THR A 22 -9.18 -27.16 20.94
N PRO A 23 -9.59 -27.92 21.94
CA PRO A 23 -9.46 -27.53 23.35
C PRO A 23 -8.01 -27.25 23.79
N ALA A 24 -7.01 -27.71 23.03
CA ALA A 24 -5.61 -27.45 23.29
C ALA A 24 -5.14 -26.07 22.76
N ASN A 25 -5.95 -25.38 21.97
CA ASN A 25 -5.63 -24.06 21.45
C ASN A 25 -5.96 -22.96 22.46
N ALA A 26 -5.25 -21.85 22.40
CA ALA A 26 -5.53 -20.70 23.26
C ALA A 26 -6.96 -20.18 23.05
N ALA A 27 -7.63 -19.75 24.13
CA ALA A 27 -9.00 -19.24 24.08
C ALA A 27 -9.18 -18.01 23.16
N SER A 28 -8.10 -17.27 22.89
CA SER A 28 -8.09 -16.16 21.93
C SER A 28 -8.17 -16.58 20.45
N SER A 29 -8.09 -17.90 20.16
CA SER A 29 -8.06 -18.46 18.80
C SER A 29 -9.43 -18.97 18.33
N LEU A 30 -10.53 -18.51 18.92
CA LEU A 30 -11.91 -18.99 18.62
C LEU A 30 -12.29 -18.91 17.13
N SER A 31 -11.71 -17.99 16.37
CA SER A 31 -11.96 -17.83 14.93
C SER A 31 -10.93 -18.53 14.05
N GLY A 32 -9.99 -19.27 14.65
CA GLY A 32 -8.86 -19.87 13.98
C GLY A 32 -7.53 -19.15 14.27
N SER A 33 -6.43 -19.76 13.83
CA SER A 33 -5.09 -19.20 14.01
C SER A 33 -4.23 -19.41 12.77
N VAL A 34 -3.28 -18.50 12.57
CA VAL A 34 -2.24 -18.62 11.55
C VAL A 34 -0.90 -18.65 12.26
N ASN A 35 -0.18 -19.75 12.14
CA ASN A 35 1.16 -19.92 12.68
C ASN A 35 2.19 -19.89 11.52
N MET A 36 3.19 -19.05 11.65
CA MET A 36 4.28 -18.93 10.68
C MET A 36 5.53 -19.61 11.23
N VAL A 37 5.86 -20.74 10.66
CA VAL A 37 7.02 -21.52 11.08
C VAL A 37 8.26 -21.02 10.33
N SER A 38 9.26 -20.55 11.06
CA SER A 38 10.52 -20.10 10.48
C SER A 38 11.37 -21.28 10.00
N LYS A 39 12.20 -21.04 8.99
CA LYS A 39 13.18 -22.03 8.50
C LYS A 39 14.15 -22.45 9.60
N SER A 40 14.59 -23.71 9.54
CA SER A 40 15.64 -24.23 10.43
C SER A 40 16.90 -24.57 9.64
N ALA A 41 18.05 -24.30 10.24
CA ALA A 41 19.34 -24.66 9.65
C ALA A 41 19.52 -26.18 9.50
N PHE A 42 18.80 -26.98 10.31
CA PHE A 42 18.86 -28.44 10.28
C PHE A 42 17.98 -29.08 9.20
N GLU A 43 17.19 -28.30 8.47
CA GLU A 43 16.44 -28.79 7.30
C GLU A 43 17.37 -29.16 6.14
N ARG A 44 18.65 -28.73 6.18
CA ARG A 44 19.65 -28.95 5.15
C ARG A 44 20.88 -29.66 5.69
N LYS A 45 21.45 -30.54 4.88
CA LYS A 45 22.70 -31.26 5.20
C LYS A 45 23.96 -30.48 4.83
N SER A 46 23.85 -29.54 3.92
CA SER A 46 24.96 -28.71 3.42
C SER A 46 24.57 -27.26 3.35
N ALA A 47 25.57 -26.38 3.28
CA ALA A 47 25.36 -24.96 3.06
C ALA A 47 24.59 -24.73 1.74
N GLN A 48 23.58 -23.89 1.80
CA GLN A 48 22.76 -23.56 0.66
C GLN A 48 22.50 -22.06 0.61
N LEU A 49 22.84 -21.44 -0.51
CA LEU A 49 22.45 -20.08 -0.85
C LEU A 49 21.39 -20.13 -1.95
N ARG A 50 20.27 -19.51 -1.71
CA ARG A 50 19.24 -19.21 -2.72
C ARG A 50 19.14 -17.71 -2.86
N TYR A 51 19.04 -17.23 -4.07
CA TYR A 51 18.81 -15.83 -4.34
C TYR A 51 17.89 -15.66 -5.53
N ASN A 52 17.18 -14.56 -5.54
CA ASN A 52 16.34 -14.13 -6.65
C ASN A 52 16.58 -12.65 -6.88
N LEU A 53 16.78 -12.25 -8.12
CA LEU A 53 16.84 -10.88 -8.56
C LEU A 53 15.64 -10.64 -9.49
N SER A 54 14.97 -9.52 -9.31
CA SER A 54 13.74 -9.19 -10.04
C SER A 54 13.68 -7.71 -10.36
N PHE A 55 12.90 -7.39 -11.38
CA PHE A 55 12.50 -6.03 -11.69
C PHE A 55 10.97 -5.99 -11.69
N ALA A 56 10.43 -5.04 -10.94
CA ALA A 56 8.99 -4.82 -10.90
C ALA A 56 8.61 -3.65 -11.80
N ALA A 57 7.63 -3.86 -12.66
CA ALA A 57 7.04 -2.84 -13.51
C ALA A 57 5.52 -2.96 -13.49
N ASN A 58 4.83 -1.85 -13.70
CA ASN A 58 3.37 -1.85 -13.86
C ASN A 58 3.05 -1.93 -15.37
N SER A 59 2.21 -2.88 -15.78
CA SER A 59 1.86 -3.09 -17.19
C SER A 59 1.15 -1.89 -17.81
N GLU A 60 0.31 -1.20 -17.06
CA GLU A 60 -0.44 -0.05 -17.55
C GLU A 60 0.43 1.21 -17.71
N ASN A 61 1.56 1.29 -17.00
CA ASN A 61 2.45 2.43 -16.98
C ASN A 61 3.90 2.04 -17.28
N PHE A 62 4.10 1.01 -18.11
CA PHE A 62 5.43 0.54 -18.47
C PHE A 62 6.18 1.59 -19.29
N SER A 63 7.24 2.14 -18.72
CA SER A 63 8.14 3.09 -19.38
C SER A 63 9.45 3.18 -18.64
N PHE A 64 10.55 3.37 -19.37
CA PHE A 64 11.86 3.69 -18.81
C PHE A 64 11.99 5.15 -18.38
N GLN A 65 11.04 5.98 -18.73
CA GLN A 65 11.01 7.38 -18.33
C GLN A 65 10.64 7.51 -16.86
N LYS A 66 11.14 8.57 -16.24
CA LYS A 66 10.72 8.97 -14.89
C LYS A 66 9.28 9.44 -14.92
N GLU A 67 8.61 9.32 -13.77
CA GLU A 67 7.30 9.90 -13.60
C GLU A 67 7.40 11.42 -13.60
N PRO A 68 6.67 12.15 -14.47
CA PRO A 68 6.59 13.59 -14.39
C PRO A 68 5.81 14.01 -13.15
N HIS A 69 6.42 14.83 -12.31
CA HIS A 69 5.77 15.43 -11.12
C HIS A 69 6.47 16.72 -10.73
N THR A 70 5.86 17.46 -9.82
CA THR A 70 6.28 18.81 -9.43
C THR A 70 7.39 18.85 -8.38
N THR A 71 7.78 17.73 -7.81
CA THR A 71 8.84 17.63 -6.80
C THR A 71 10.17 17.23 -7.46
N GLU A 72 11.29 17.53 -6.81
CA GLU A 72 12.62 17.16 -7.29
C GLU A 72 12.93 15.65 -7.22
N GLU A 73 12.04 14.87 -6.60
CA GLU A 73 12.23 13.45 -6.44
C GLU A 73 12.11 12.68 -7.75
N LYS A 74 12.99 11.72 -7.92
CA LYS A 74 13.05 10.90 -9.13
C LYS A 74 12.33 9.59 -8.90
N ILE A 75 11.09 9.49 -9.38
CA ILE A 75 10.32 8.24 -9.35
C ILE A 75 10.52 7.50 -10.66
N PHE A 76 11.08 6.30 -10.57
CA PHE A 76 11.21 5.37 -11.69
C PHE A 76 10.04 4.40 -11.70
N LYS A 77 9.61 3.98 -12.89
CA LYS A 77 8.48 3.06 -13.08
C LYS A 77 8.91 1.59 -13.09
N ILE A 78 10.20 1.34 -13.31
CA ILE A 78 10.81 0.03 -13.23
C ILE A 78 11.78 0.05 -12.06
N LEU A 79 11.55 -0.82 -11.10
CA LEU A 79 12.26 -0.83 -9.84
C LEU A 79 12.89 -2.19 -9.58
N PRO A 80 14.15 -2.23 -9.08
CA PRO A 80 14.82 -3.47 -8.76
C PRO A 80 14.23 -4.08 -7.47
N GLY A 81 14.35 -5.39 -7.40
CA GLY A 81 14.04 -6.16 -6.21
C GLY A 81 14.91 -7.42 -6.14
N GLY A 82 14.93 -8.03 -4.99
CA GLY A 82 15.62 -9.28 -4.81
C GLY A 82 15.47 -9.83 -3.40
N ASN A 83 15.79 -11.07 -3.27
CA ASN A 83 15.86 -11.73 -1.98
C ASN A 83 16.98 -12.76 -1.97
N PHE A 84 17.46 -13.06 -0.79
CA PHE A 84 18.37 -14.16 -0.56
C PHE A 84 18.00 -14.92 0.71
N ASP A 85 18.43 -16.17 0.73
CA ASP A 85 18.25 -17.12 1.81
C ASP A 85 19.51 -17.96 1.88
N LEU A 86 20.26 -17.82 2.95
CA LEU A 86 21.49 -18.55 3.21
C LEU A 86 21.29 -19.43 4.43
N THR A 87 21.36 -20.74 4.22
CA THR A 87 21.32 -21.76 5.28
C THR A 87 22.70 -22.35 5.45
N LEU A 88 23.26 -22.23 6.64
CA LEU A 88 24.60 -22.69 7.00
C LEU A 88 24.53 -23.70 8.16
N PRO A 89 24.50 -25.01 7.89
CA PRO A 89 24.75 -25.99 8.92
C PRO A 89 26.26 -26.00 9.25
N LEU A 90 26.62 -25.49 10.44
CA LEU A 90 27.99 -25.37 10.90
C LEU A 90 28.44 -26.60 11.69
N GLY A 91 27.83 -27.73 11.45
CA GLY A 91 28.10 -29.01 12.08
C GLY A 91 26.81 -29.73 12.50
N PRO A 92 26.92 -30.87 13.21
CA PRO A 92 25.74 -31.67 13.55
C PRO A 92 24.84 -31.02 14.64
N ARG A 93 25.35 -30.03 15.36
CA ARG A 93 24.66 -29.42 16.50
C ARG A 93 24.36 -27.94 16.35
N PHE A 94 24.97 -27.23 15.39
CA PHE A 94 24.81 -25.80 15.26
C PHE A 94 24.59 -25.41 13.81
N GLY A 95 23.70 -24.44 13.59
CA GLY A 95 23.47 -23.90 12.27
C GLY A 95 22.84 -22.53 12.29
N ILE A 96 23.00 -21.80 11.20
CA ILE A 96 22.53 -20.41 11.04
C ILE A 96 21.73 -20.32 9.76
N VAL A 97 20.65 -19.54 9.80
CA VAL A 97 19.87 -19.10 8.65
C VAL A 97 19.93 -17.58 8.57
N LEU A 98 20.35 -17.05 7.43
CA LEU A 98 20.32 -15.62 7.12
C LEU A 98 19.36 -15.39 5.98
N THR A 99 18.50 -14.39 6.11
CA THR A 99 17.55 -14.00 5.07
C THR A 99 17.58 -12.51 4.84
N GLY A 100 17.37 -12.09 3.61
CA GLY A 100 17.21 -10.70 3.27
C GLY A 100 16.32 -10.50 2.07
N SER A 101 15.57 -9.40 2.06
CA SER A 101 14.78 -9.02 0.89
C SER A 101 14.71 -7.50 0.74
N SER A 102 14.66 -7.09 -0.51
CA SER A 102 14.37 -5.72 -0.93
C SER A 102 13.39 -5.78 -2.09
N SER A 103 12.33 -5.01 -2.03
CA SER A 103 11.31 -4.98 -3.08
C SER A 103 10.71 -3.59 -3.13
N ASP A 104 10.87 -2.96 -4.28
CA ASP A 104 10.26 -1.68 -4.58
C ASP A 104 9.21 -1.89 -5.67
N ARG A 105 8.05 -1.24 -5.53
CA ARG A 105 6.95 -1.32 -6.50
C ARG A 105 6.41 0.07 -6.80
N TYR A 106 6.35 0.38 -8.07
CA TYR A 106 5.66 1.55 -8.57
C TYR A 106 4.19 1.24 -8.80
N ALA A 107 3.32 2.13 -8.38
CA ALA A 107 1.91 2.13 -8.71
C ALA A 107 1.45 3.56 -8.96
N LYS A 108 0.48 3.74 -9.84
CA LYS A 108 -0.11 5.03 -10.13
C LYS A 108 -1.62 4.93 -10.03
N LEU A 109 -2.21 5.83 -9.28
CA LEU A 109 -3.65 5.91 -9.11
C LEU A 109 -4.14 7.16 -9.82
N HIS A 110 -4.99 6.94 -10.82
CA HIS A 110 -5.76 7.99 -11.46
C HIS A 110 -7.23 7.80 -11.10
N TYR A 111 -7.87 8.83 -10.65
CA TYR A 111 -9.32 8.81 -10.56
C TYR A 111 -9.90 10.20 -10.75
N SER A 112 -11.15 10.22 -11.16
CA SER A 112 -11.98 11.40 -11.16
C SER A 112 -13.23 11.10 -10.38
N TYR A 113 -13.74 12.09 -9.68
CA TYR A 113 -15.06 11.99 -9.11
C TYR A 113 -15.78 13.33 -9.12
N SER A 114 -17.10 13.24 -9.13
CA SER A 114 -18.01 14.37 -9.13
C SER A 114 -18.81 14.36 -7.84
N THR A 115 -18.96 15.51 -7.23
CA THR A 115 -19.87 15.73 -6.12
C THR A 115 -21.01 16.61 -6.59
N TYR A 116 -22.23 16.16 -6.41
CA TYR A 116 -23.42 16.88 -6.75
C TYR A 116 -24.07 17.43 -5.49
N ASN A 117 -24.67 18.61 -5.60
CA ASN A 117 -25.46 19.20 -4.52
C ASN A 117 -26.92 19.33 -4.96
N ALA A 118 -27.80 18.79 -4.14
CA ALA A 118 -29.23 18.69 -4.41
C ALA A 118 -30.11 19.60 -3.53
N ASN A 119 -29.52 20.28 -2.55
CA ASN A 119 -30.28 20.99 -1.53
C ASN A 119 -29.70 22.35 -1.13
N ALA A 120 -28.78 22.89 -1.92
CA ALA A 120 -28.25 24.23 -1.63
C ALA A 120 -29.35 25.27 -1.73
N ALA A 121 -29.63 25.92 -0.61
CA ALA A 121 -30.72 26.90 -0.49
C ALA A 121 -30.62 28.02 -1.56
N GLY A 122 -31.73 28.37 -2.20
CA GLY A 122 -31.81 29.45 -3.21
C GLY A 122 -31.27 29.11 -4.59
N THR A 123 -30.67 27.91 -4.83
CA THR A 123 -30.21 27.49 -6.16
C THR A 123 -31.33 26.92 -7.02
N GLY A 124 -32.42 26.48 -6.42
CA GLY A 124 -33.44 25.66 -7.08
C GLY A 124 -33.00 24.22 -7.35
N ALA A 125 -31.86 23.80 -6.81
CA ALA A 125 -31.40 22.42 -6.90
C ALA A 125 -32.28 21.49 -6.07
N THR A 126 -32.60 20.32 -6.63
CA THR A 126 -33.37 19.25 -5.98
C THR A 126 -32.69 17.93 -6.24
N PHE A 127 -33.15 16.87 -5.56
CA PHE A 127 -32.62 15.51 -5.83
C PHE A 127 -32.83 15.05 -7.28
N ASP A 128 -33.90 15.53 -7.92
CA ASP A 128 -34.16 15.21 -9.33
C ASP A 128 -33.35 16.10 -10.30
N ARG A 129 -32.87 17.23 -9.81
CA ARG A 129 -32.08 18.22 -10.57
C ARG A 129 -30.92 18.77 -9.74
N PRO A 130 -29.92 17.93 -9.44
CA PRO A 130 -28.75 18.37 -8.74
C PRO A 130 -27.83 19.16 -9.68
N TYR A 131 -26.99 20.02 -9.10
CA TYR A 131 -25.88 20.62 -9.87
C TYR A 131 -24.54 20.04 -9.48
N LEU A 132 -23.59 20.03 -10.42
CA LEU A 132 -22.22 19.62 -10.16
C LEU A 132 -21.55 20.67 -9.27
N GLN A 133 -21.25 20.31 -8.03
CA GLN A 133 -20.59 21.19 -7.06
C GLN A 133 -19.06 21.12 -7.19
N THR A 134 -18.53 19.92 -7.32
CA THR A 134 -17.10 19.71 -7.41
C THR A 134 -16.78 18.63 -8.43
N TYR A 135 -15.83 18.91 -9.30
CA TYR A 135 -15.20 17.92 -10.15
C TYR A 135 -13.73 17.85 -9.81
N ARG A 136 -13.25 16.65 -9.46
CA ARG A 136 -11.91 16.43 -8.98
C ARG A 136 -11.20 15.40 -9.86
N LEU A 137 -10.00 15.75 -10.30
CA LEU A 137 -9.05 14.87 -10.98
C LEU A 137 -7.85 14.66 -10.07
N LEU A 138 -7.48 13.42 -9.82
CA LEU A 138 -6.31 13.07 -9.04
C LEU A 138 -5.35 12.23 -9.88
N ASP A 139 -4.10 12.64 -9.87
CA ASP A 139 -2.95 11.86 -10.33
C ASP A 139 -2.02 11.61 -9.16
N SER A 140 -1.78 10.34 -8.84
CA SER A 140 -1.11 9.96 -7.61
C SER A 140 -0.15 8.80 -7.82
N PRO A 141 1.06 9.06 -8.33
CA PRO A 141 2.13 8.07 -8.34
C PRO A 141 2.57 7.72 -6.92
N ARG A 142 2.87 6.44 -6.70
CA ARG A 142 3.29 5.91 -5.42
C ARG A 142 4.38 4.87 -5.60
N VAL A 143 5.39 4.92 -4.73
CA VAL A 143 6.40 3.87 -4.57
C VAL A 143 6.18 3.19 -3.22
N LEU A 144 6.10 1.87 -3.27
CA LEU A 144 6.03 1.01 -2.09
C LEU A 144 7.37 0.32 -1.93
N THR A 145 8.06 0.61 -0.85
CA THR A 145 9.35 0.00 -0.49
C THR A 145 9.16 -0.99 0.65
N ARG A 146 9.68 -2.19 0.47
CA ARG A 146 9.74 -3.21 1.52
C ARG A 146 11.15 -3.75 1.61
N ARG A 147 11.71 -3.72 2.80
CA ARG A 147 13.03 -4.27 3.09
C ARG A 147 12.96 -5.11 4.34
N SER A 148 13.63 -6.24 4.35
CA SER A 148 13.72 -7.06 5.54
C SER A 148 15.05 -7.78 5.61
N ALA A 149 15.51 -8.01 6.84
CA ALA A 149 16.64 -8.86 7.14
C ALA A 149 16.30 -9.73 8.34
N GLY A 150 16.78 -10.96 8.33
CA GLY A 150 16.55 -11.91 9.43
C GLY A 150 17.75 -12.80 9.65
N ILE A 151 17.98 -13.14 10.90
CA ILE A 151 18.95 -14.12 11.34
C ILE A 151 18.28 -15.11 12.29
N LYS A 152 18.59 -16.38 12.16
CA LYS A 152 18.18 -17.41 13.10
C LYS A 152 19.35 -18.35 13.33
N ALA A 153 19.62 -18.63 14.60
CA ALA A 153 20.59 -19.62 15.01
C ALA A 153 19.87 -20.78 15.73
N ASP A 154 20.15 -21.98 15.29
CA ASP A 154 19.63 -23.21 15.88
C ASP A 154 20.78 -24.00 16.52
N TRP A 155 20.61 -24.39 17.80
CA TRP A 155 21.57 -25.19 18.53
C TRP A 155 20.89 -26.42 19.15
N LYS A 156 21.35 -27.60 18.72
CA LYS A 156 20.98 -28.88 19.35
C LYS A 156 21.74 -29.09 20.63
N ILE A 157 21.11 -28.82 21.76
CA ILE A 157 21.69 -29.04 23.10
C ILE A 157 21.80 -30.55 23.36
N THR A 158 20.72 -31.28 23.08
CA THR A 158 20.66 -32.75 23.15
C THR A 158 20.06 -33.31 21.87
N GLN A 159 19.96 -34.63 21.76
CA GLN A 159 19.29 -35.27 20.61
C GLN A 159 17.81 -34.85 20.46
N ASN A 160 17.16 -34.57 21.59
CA ASN A 160 15.73 -34.25 21.66
C ASN A 160 15.44 -32.75 21.98
N SER A 161 16.48 -31.91 22.11
CA SER A 161 16.30 -30.51 22.51
C SER A 161 17.07 -29.59 21.57
N VAL A 162 16.34 -28.62 20.99
CA VAL A 162 16.87 -27.58 20.13
C VAL A 162 16.55 -26.22 20.71
N LEU A 163 17.58 -25.41 20.91
CA LEU A 163 17.43 -23.97 21.21
C LEU A 163 17.49 -23.21 19.91
N SER A 164 16.48 -22.39 19.64
CA SER A 164 16.41 -21.50 18.49
C SER A 164 16.34 -20.05 18.94
N LEU A 165 17.26 -19.24 18.45
CA LEU A 165 17.28 -17.79 18.64
C LEU A 165 17.15 -17.13 17.29
N GLY A 166 16.21 -16.20 17.17
CA GLY A 166 15.97 -15.47 15.92
C GLY A 166 15.71 -14.01 16.14
N ALA A 167 16.20 -13.20 15.21
CA ALA A 167 15.89 -11.77 15.11
C ALA A 167 15.52 -11.43 13.68
N GLN A 168 14.53 -10.56 13.51
CA GLN A 168 14.09 -10.06 12.22
C GLN A 168 13.78 -8.58 12.32
N VAL A 169 14.21 -7.84 11.30
CA VAL A 169 13.83 -6.45 11.09
C VAL A 169 13.11 -6.34 9.75
N SER A 170 12.03 -5.56 9.74
CA SER A 170 11.28 -5.25 8.52
C SER A 170 11.00 -3.75 8.47
N HIS A 171 11.24 -3.17 7.30
CA HIS A 171 10.92 -1.79 6.99
C HIS A 171 9.91 -1.74 5.85
N PHE A 172 8.86 -0.96 6.06
CA PHE A 172 7.85 -0.69 5.05
C PHE A 172 7.69 0.83 4.91
N GLU A 173 7.77 1.29 3.69
CA GLU A 173 7.57 2.70 3.35
C GLU A 173 6.61 2.79 2.16
N SER A 174 5.68 3.75 2.22
CA SER A 174 4.79 4.08 1.11
C SER A 174 4.94 5.57 0.81
N LYS A 175 5.70 5.88 -0.22
CA LYS A 175 5.88 7.25 -0.68
C LYS A 175 4.91 7.55 -1.80
N ARG A 176 4.07 8.56 -1.58
CA ARG A 176 3.02 8.97 -2.52
C ARG A 176 3.14 10.47 -2.80
N ILE A 177 3.12 10.83 -4.08
CA ILE A 177 2.99 12.21 -4.54
C ILE A 177 1.62 12.31 -5.21
N ALA A 178 0.78 13.25 -4.77
CA ALA A 178 -0.54 13.45 -5.34
C ALA A 178 -0.62 14.84 -5.97
N THR A 179 -1.02 14.88 -7.23
CA THR A 179 -1.39 16.11 -7.93
C THR A 179 -2.90 16.10 -8.13
N GLU A 180 -3.56 17.11 -7.62
CA GLU A 180 -5.00 17.20 -7.63
C GLU A 180 -5.45 18.49 -8.34
N PHE A 181 -6.38 18.33 -9.26
CA PHE A 181 -7.08 19.42 -9.90
C PHE A 181 -8.53 19.41 -9.42
N ASN A 182 -8.96 20.50 -8.78
CA ASN A 182 -10.31 20.66 -8.30
C ASN A 182 -10.99 21.80 -9.07
N LEU A 183 -12.10 21.50 -9.71
CA LEU A 183 -13.04 22.47 -10.23
C LEU A 183 -14.21 22.54 -9.26
N ASN A 184 -14.33 23.65 -8.55
CA ASN A 184 -15.42 23.88 -7.61
C ASN A 184 -16.39 24.90 -8.20
N ALA A 185 -17.61 24.48 -8.46
CA ALA A 185 -18.71 25.36 -8.82
C ALA A 185 -19.60 25.57 -7.59
N GLY A 186 -19.50 26.71 -6.96
CA GLY A 186 -20.33 27.02 -5.81
C GLY A 186 -19.78 26.55 -4.46
N THR A 187 -18.54 26.89 -4.15
CA THR A 187 -18.00 26.80 -2.78
C THR A 187 -18.51 27.95 -1.93
N ASN A 188 -18.30 27.90 -0.61
CA ASN A 188 -18.66 28.96 0.33
C ASN A 188 -18.09 30.36 0.00
N ALA A 189 -17.13 30.45 -0.92
CA ALA A 189 -16.56 31.69 -1.43
C ALA A 189 -17.25 32.21 -2.70
N VAL A 190 -18.12 31.37 -3.29
CA VAL A 190 -18.97 31.76 -4.42
C VAL A 190 -20.25 32.30 -3.85
N PRO A 191 -20.86 33.32 -4.44
CA PRO A 191 -22.22 33.70 -4.08
C PRO A 191 -23.06 32.44 -4.07
N THR A 192 -23.11 31.84 -2.90
CA THR A 192 -24.10 30.82 -2.63
C THR A 192 -25.43 31.46 -2.87
N PRO A 193 -26.46 30.73 -2.95
CA PRO A 193 -27.83 31.25 -2.94
C PRO A 193 -28.20 32.04 -1.71
N ALA A 194 -27.40 31.99 -0.64
CA ALA A 194 -27.43 33.03 0.38
C ALA A 194 -27.28 34.45 -0.19
N THR A 195 -26.71 34.56 -1.41
CA THR A 195 -26.66 35.78 -2.21
C THR A 195 -27.76 35.85 -3.28
N GLY A 196 -28.66 34.90 -3.32
CA GLY A 196 -29.89 34.99 -4.10
C GLY A 196 -29.76 34.81 -5.62
N ILE A 197 -28.71 34.11 -6.10
CA ILE A 197 -28.56 33.83 -7.53
C ILE A 197 -29.13 32.44 -7.84
N PRO A 198 -30.28 32.31 -8.46
CA PRO A 198 -30.86 31.05 -8.84
C PRO A 198 -30.02 30.44 -10.00
N LEU A 199 -29.93 29.10 -10.01
CA LEU A 199 -29.40 28.37 -11.14
C LEU A 199 -30.47 28.20 -12.21
N THR A 200 -30.04 28.20 -13.47
CA THR A 200 -30.90 27.85 -14.61
C THR A 200 -30.63 26.39 -14.99
N PHE A 201 -31.65 25.57 -14.95
CA PHE A 201 -31.58 24.17 -15.31
C PHE A 201 -32.13 23.98 -16.73
N GLY A 202 -31.29 23.51 -17.64
CA GLY A 202 -31.67 23.04 -18.98
C GLY A 202 -31.78 21.52 -19.02
N PRO A 203 -32.14 20.95 -20.21
CA PRO A 203 -32.21 19.50 -20.36
C PRO A 203 -30.87 18.82 -20.12
N ASP A 204 -29.76 19.41 -20.56
CA ASP A 204 -28.42 18.82 -20.50
C ASP A 204 -27.38 19.74 -19.83
N PHE A 205 -27.80 20.85 -19.20
CA PHE A 205 -26.89 21.78 -18.56
C PHE A 205 -27.48 22.44 -17.33
N VAL A 206 -26.58 22.92 -16.49
CA VAL A 206 -26.93 23.83 -15.39
C VAL A 206 -26.02 25.06 -15.53
N SER A 207 -26.58 26.25 -15.50
CA SER A 207 -25.84 27.49 -15.54
C SER A 207 -26.20 28.43 -14.40
N GLY A 208 -25.24 29.24 -13.98
CA GLY A 208 -25.44 30.30 -13.01
C GLY A 208 -24.91 31.62 -13.54
N ALA A 209 -25.66 32.70 -13.38
CA ALA A 209 -25.36 34.00 -14.00
C ALA A 209 -24.02 34.64 -13.54
N THR A 210 -23.46 34.20 -12.40
CA THR A 210 -22.23 34.77 -11.85
C THR A 210 -21.40 33.74 -11.07
N GLY A 211 -21.43 32.46 -11.46
CA GLY A 211 -20.63 31.42 -10.82
C GLY A 211 -19.15 31.70 -11.00
N ARG A 212 -18.47 32.10 -9.95
CA ARG A 212 -17.00 32.02 -9.91
C ARG A 212 -16.63 30.59 -9.57
N GLY A 213 -16.23 29.83 -10.56
CA GLY A 213 -15.53 28.56 -10.33
C GLY A 213 -14.17 28.88 -9.72
N ALA A 214 -13.82 28.25 -8.63
CA ALA A 214 -12.46 28.24 -8.12
C ALA A 214 -11.74 27.02 -8.67
N VAL A 215 -10.65 27.23 -9.38
CA VAL A 215 -9.75 26.16 -9.80
C VAL A 215 -8.59 26.15 -8.82
N THR A 216 -8.45 25.07 -8.10
CA THR A 216 -7.31 24.88 -7.18
C THR A 216 -6.48 23.70 -7.68
N THR A 217 -5.18 23.94 -7.80
CA THR A 217 -4.20 22.88 -8.02
C THR A 217 -3.39 22.73 -6.74
N GLY A 218 -3.31 21.54 -6.25
CA GLY A 218 -2.55 21.22 -5.04
C GLY A 218 -1.71 19.96 -5.22
N GLY A 219 -0.52 19.96 -4.64
CA GLY A 219 0.31 18.77 -4.51
C GLY A 219 0.51 18.47 -3.02
N ALA A 220 0.31 17.22 -2.62
CA ALA A 220 0.62 16.75 -1.29
C ALA A 220 1.54 15.53 -1.38
N ALA A 221 2.62 15.55 -0.60
CA ALA A 221 3.43 14.37 -0.33
C ALA A 221 3.04 13.83 1.04
N SER A 222 2.75 12.53 1.12
CA SER A 222 2.52 11.83 2.39
C SER A 222 3.45 10.62 2.50
N VAL A 223 4.05 10.45 3.63
CA VAL A 223 4.91 9.31 4.02
C VAL A 223 4.09 8.29 4.76
#